data_1659e9b58d51429ad74c8f7a9f1f31d0
#
_entry.id   1659e9b58d51429ad74c8f7a9f1f31d0
#
_cell.length_a   1.000
_cell.length_b   1.000
_cell.length_c   1.000
_cell.angle_alpha   90.00
_cell.angle_beta   90.00
_cell.angle_gamma   90.00
#
_symmetry.space_group_name_H-M   'P 1'
#
loop_
_entity.id
_entity.type
_entity.pdbx_description
1 polymer ?
#
loop_
_entity_poly.entity_id
_entity_poly.type
_entity_poly.pdbx_seq_one_letter_code
_entity_poly.pdbx_strand_id
1 'polypeptide(L)'
;MFNVNSTSAAAWYALFAGIRERQVFYRDRNGLLQKIEIPTDKRIAISRFDTEVSGEEMEGPENGAPMPDGSDGWSGVRFLDDEQLQKLAEECVKQVKQRGPFLNISEFINRRLSDDGLGHMGALQSAIDYDDDAPDSKSINYRFKNGPDFMLTESDLGTHEFKSPEACEGSRFAGIPGYVIQSDLLKPLANTLSVRDDTFRIRAYGEALDSKGKVTARSWCEALVQRTPEYMDSTNDDSVPARNMTASGTFSDNATLTETNRRFGRKFHIKSFRWLNDSEI
;
A
#
# COMPACT_ATOMS: atom_id res chain seq x y z
N MET A 1 8.47 6.79 -12.60
CA MET A 1 7.74 6.85 -11.32
C MET A 1 6.71 5.73 -11.30
N PHE A 2 6.58 5.06 -10.18
CA PHE A 2 5.65 3.93 -10.00
C PHE A 2 4.32 4.44 -9.46
N ASN A 3 3.23 4.00 -10.09
CA ASN A 3 1.89 4.39 -9.66
C ASN A 3 1.40 3.48 -8.52
N VAL A 4 1.15 4.03 -7.33
CA VAL A 4 0.65 3.28 -6.17
C VAL A 4 -0.75 2.69 -6.38
N ASN A 5 -1.48 3.12 -7.39
CA ASN A 5 -2.76 2.52 -7.80
C ASN A 5 -2.59 1.31 -8.74
N SER A 6 -1.37 0.81 -8.91
CA SER A 6 -1.13 -0.37 -9.75
C SER A 6 -1.83 -1.60 -9.18
N THR A 7 -2.57 -2.31 -10.04
CA THR A 7 -3.20 -3.60 -9.72
C THR A 7 -2.38 -4.79 -10.22
N SER A 8 -1.12 -4.57 -10.61
CA SER A 8 -0.20 -5.61 -11.06
C SER A 8 0.73 -6.03 -9.93
N ALA A 9 0.59 -7.24 -9.41
CA ALA A 9 1.48 -7.80 -8.41
C ALA A 9 2.94 -7.90 -8.94
N ALA A 10 3.11 -8.25 -10.22
CA ALA A 10 4.44 -8.29 -10.83
C ALA A 10 5.12 -6.92 -10.84
N ALA A 11 4.36 -5.83 -11.05
CA ALA A 11 4.91 -4.48 -11.03
C ALA A 11 5.30 -4.05 -9.60
N TRP A 12 4.50 -4.39 -8.60
CA TRP A 12 4.82 -4.17 -7.18
C TRP A 12 6.05 -4.99 -6.76
N TYR A 13 6.10 -6.28 -7.13
CA TYR A 13 7.27 -7.12 -6.86
C TYR A 13 8.55 -6.51 -7.46
N ALA A 14 8.52 -6.09 -8.73
CA ALA A 14 9.66 -5.47 -9.39
C ALA A 14 10.12 -4.19 -8.68
N LEU A 15 9.17 -3.38 -8.18
CA LEU A 15 9.47 -2.20 -7.37
C LEU A 15 10.23 -2.56 -6.08
N PHE A 16 9.71 -3.53 -5.32
CA PHE A 16 10.34 -3.96 -4.07
C PHE A 16 11.69 -4.65 -4.30
N ALA A 17 11.78 -5.51 -5.30
CA ALA A 17 13.03 -6.18 -5.67
C ALA A 17 14.12 -5.18 -6.10
N GLY A 18 13.74 -4.03 -6.64
CA GLY A 18 14.66 -2.93 -6.98
C GLY A 18 15.39 -2.32 -5.79
N ILE A 19 14.90 -2.51 -4.56
CA ILE A 19 15.59 -2.07 -3.33
C ILE A 19 16.97 -2.76 -3.18
N ARG A 20 17.17 -3.92 -3.80
CA ARG A 20 18.47 -4.65 -3.78
C ARG A 20 19.65 -3.80 -4.21
N GLU A 21 19.44 -2.86 -5.09
CA GLU A 21 20.49 -1.92 -5.55
C GLU A 21 20.94 -0.97 -4.43
N ARG A 22 20.14 -0.82 -3.39
CA ARG A 22 20.45 0.04 -2.26
C ARG A 22 21.37 -0.66 -1.29
N GLN A 23 22.48 -0.01 -0.99
CA GLN A 23 23.41 -0.49 0.02
C GLN A 23 22.93 -0.08 1.41
N VAL A 24 22.94 -1.03 2.33
CA VAL A 24 22.75 -0.80 3.77
C VAL A 24 24.10 -0.92 4.45
N PHE A 25 24.41 0.00 5.35
CA PHE A 25 25.68 0.07 6.03
C PHE A 25 25.51 -0.08 7.54
N TYR A 26 26.55 -0.58 8.20
CA TYR A 26 26.62 -0.62 9.66
C TYR A 26 28.02 -0.18 10.13
N ARG A 27 28.13 0.18 11.40
CA ARG A 27 29.41 0.41 12.04
C ARG A 27 29.79 -0.82 12.86
N ASP A 28 30.98 -1.34 12.58
CA ASP A 28 31.54 -2.43 13.37
C ASP A 28 32.00 -1.95 14.77
N ARG A 29 32.51 -2.88 15.59
CA ARG A 29 33.00 -2.59 16.95
C ARG A 29 34.15 -1.57 16.98
N ASN A 30 34.89 -1.43 15.90
CA ASN A 30 35.97 -0.47 15.76
C ASN A 30 35.48 0.89 15.25
N GLY A 31 34.17 1.03 15.02
CA GLY A 31 33.56 2.22 14.46
C GLY A 31 33.75 2.39 12.94
N LEU A 32 34.30 1.38 12.26
CA LEU A 32 34.49 1.39 10.82
C LEU A 32 33.15 1.09 10.11
N LEU A 33 32.94 1.81 8.99
CA LEU A 33 31.78 1.63 8.17
C LEU A 33 31.92 0.37 7.31
N GLN A 34 31.01 -0.57 7.49
CA GLN A 34 30.93 -1.82 6.74
C GLN A 34 29.64 -1.87 5.93
N LYS A 35 29.66 -2.60 4.83
CA LYS A 35 28.47 -2.85 4.01
C LYS A 35 27.84 -4.17 4.43
N ILE A 36 26.49 -4.18 4.53
CA ILE A 36 25.74 -5.41 4.75
C ILE A 36 25.71 -6.22 3.46
N GLU A 37 26.16 -7.46 3.55
CA GLU A 37 26.02 -8.43 2.47
C GLU A 37 24.66 -9.15 2.58
N ILE A 38 23.91 -9.16 1.48
CA ILE A 38 22.62 -9.83 1.45
C ILE A 38 22.85 -11.33 1.30
N PRO A 39 22.34 -12.19 2.22
CA PRO A 39 22.44 -13.64 2.09
C PRO A 39 21.91 -14.13 0.74
N THR A 40 22.43 -15.28 0.28
CA THR A 40 22.10 -15.81 -1.06
C THR A 40 20.64 -16.24 -1.20
N ASP A 41 20.00 -16.62 -0.11
CA ASP A 41 18.59 -16.99 -0.03
C ASP A 41 17.65 -15.79 0.18
N LYS A 42 18.21 -14.59 0.35
CA LYS A 42 17.47 -13.34 0.53
C LYS A 42 17.55 -12.45 -0.69
N ARG A 43 16.51 -11.65 -0.89
CA ARG A 43 16.40 -10.79 -2.06
C ARG A 43 16.81 -9.36 -1.78
N ILE A 44 16.39 -8.82 -0.66
CA ILE A 44 16.67 -7.43 -0.25
C ILE A 44 17.06 -7.35 1.21
N ALA A 45 17.79 -6.29 1.55
CA ALA A 45 17.99 -5.84 2.92
C ALA A 45 17.31 -4.47 3.10
N ILE A 46 16.61 -4.31 4.20
CA ILE A 46 16.01 -3.04 4.61
C ILE A 46 16.46 -2.67 6.00
N SER A 47 16.60 -1.37 6.26
CA SER A 47 16.92 -0.84 7.58
C SER A 47 16.20 0.47 7.79
N ARG A 48 15.69 0.66 9.01
CA ARG A 48 15.12 1.93 9.47
C ARG A 48 16.19 3.01 9.64
N PHE A 49 17.39 2.59 10.00
CA PHE A 49 18.51 3.47 10.29
C PHE A 49 19.39 3.70 9.04
N ASP A 50 20.03 4.86 8.97
CA ASP A 50 20.98 5.14 7.88
C ASP A 50 22.30 4.42 8.10
N THR A 51 22.70 4.25 9.35
CA THR A 51 23.86 3.49 9.77
C THR A 51 23.56 2.84 11.10
N GLU A 52 23.77 1.54 11.17
CA GLU A 52 23.58 0.79 12.39
C GLU A 52 24.87 0.60 13.15
N VAL A 53 24.75 0.45 14.46
CA VAL A 53 25.84 -0.06 15.31
C VAL A 53 25.60 -1.53 15.51
N SER A 54 26.46 -2.39 14.96
CA SER A 54 26.33 -3.82 15.14
C SER A 54 26.86 -4.27 16.50
N GLY A 55 26.12 -5.11 17.15
CA GLY A 55 26.65 -6.08 18.11
C GLY A 55 27.28 -7.28 17.35
N GLU A 56 27.59 -8.36 18.04
CA GLU A 56 28.17 -9.56 17.44
C GLU A 56 27.23 -10.31 16.49
N GLU A 57 25.95 -10.05 16.56
CA GLU A 57 24.91 -10.81 15.87
C GLU A 57 24.10 -9.87 14.97
N MET A 58 24.51 -9.77 13.71
CA MET A 58 23.72 -9.11 12.65
C MET A 58 22.83 -10.10 11.90
N GLU A 59 22.67 -11.29 12.40
CA GLU A 59 21.67 -12.20 11.88
C GLU A 59 20.31 -11.66 12.28
N GLY A 60 19.65 -11.06 11.30
CA GLY A 60 18.25 -10.72 11.45
C GLY A 60 17.47 -11.97 11.84
N PRO A 61 16.35 -11.80 12.54
CA PRO A 61 15.57 -12.90 13.03
C PRO A 61 15.25 -13.92 11.93
N GLU A 62 15.58 -15.17 12.14
CA GLU A 62 15.13 -16.25 11.27
C GLU A 62 13.60 -16.30 11.25
N ASN A 63 13.02 -16.41 10.06
CA ASN A 63 11.59 -16.51 9.90
C ASN A 63 11.05 -17.71 10.71
N GLY A 64 10.10 -17.44 11.60
CA GLY A 64 9.37 -18.46 12.34
C GLY A 64 9.98 -18.93 13.67
N ALA A 65 11.18 -18.48 14.05
CA ALA A 65 11.66 -18.72 15.41
C ALA A 65 10.96 -17.76 16.39
N PRO A 66 10.49 -18.25 17.56
CA PRO A 66 10.12 -17.35 18.63
C PRO A 66 11.34 -16.49 18.99
N MET A 67 11.14 -15.24 19.37
CA MET A 67 12.23 -14.38 19.85
C MET A 67 12.76 -14.96 21.17
N PRO A 68 13.93 -15.65 21.18
CA PRO A 68 14.32 -16.41 22.36
C PRO A 68 14.77 -15.53 23.50
N ASP A 69 15.38 -14.39 23.22
CA ASP A 69 15.97 -13.50 24.22
C ASP A 69 15.89 -12.00 23.90
N GLY A 70 15.24 -11.65 22.80
CA GLY A 70 15.01 -10.25 22.43
C GLY A 70 16.15 -9.55 21.68
N SER A 71 17.31 -10.19 21.48
CA SER A 71 18.45 -9.57 20.79
C SER A 71 18.13 -9.26 19.32
N ASP A 72 17.53 -10.20 18.64
CA ASP A 72 17.17 -10.09 17.23
C ASP A 72 16.18 -8.97 16.90
N GLY A 73 15.27 -8.69 17.81
CA GLY A 73 14.30 -7.60 17.65
C GLY A 73 14.94 -6.22 17.60
N TRP A 74 16.19 -6.10 18.02
CA TRP A 74 16.91 -4.83 18.14
C TRP A 74 17.94 -4.61 17.02
N SER A 75 18.19 -5.59 16.16
CA SER A 75 19.18 -5.44 15.09
C SER A 75 18.83 -4.35 14.07
N GLY A 76 17.54 -4.10 13.85
CA GLY A 76 17.06 -3.06 12.93
C GLY A 76 17.27 -3.36 11.45
N VAL A 77 18.02 -4.41 11.09
CA VAL A 77 18.17 -4.90 9.73
C VAL A 77 17.24 -6.08 9.51
N ARG A 78 16.54 -6.08 8.39
CA ARG A 78 15.68 -7.18 7.98
C ARG A 78 16.03 -7.61 6.56
N PHE A 79 16.15 -8.91 6.38
CA PHE A 79 16.31 -9.53 5.08
C PHE A 79 14.97 -10.13 4.64
N LEU A 80 14.53 -9.81 3.43
CA LEU A 80 13.31 -10.37 2.85
C LEU A 80 13.66 -11.24 1.65
N ASP A 81 13.03 -12.40 1.58
CA ASP A 81 13.16 -13.33 0.46
C ASP A 81 12.14 -13.05 -0.66
N ASP A 82 12.24 -13.81 -1.75
CA ASP A 82 11.36 -13.64 -2.91
C ASP A 82 9.90 -13.97 -2.60
N GLU A 83 9.63 -14.96 -1.74
CA GLU A 83 8.26 -15.31 -1.36
C GLU A 83 7.61 -14.19 -0.55
N GLN A 84 8.34 -13.60 0.40
CA GLN A 84 7.86 -12.47 1.19
C GLN A 84 7.57 -11.26 0.31
N LEU A 85 8.44 -10.97 -0.68
CA LEU A 85 8.22 -9.87 -1.62
C LEU A 85 7.04 -10.12 -2.55
N GLN A 86 6.86 -11.36 -3.01
CA GLN A 86 5.72 -11.72 -3.84
C GLN A 86 4.41 -11.57 -3.06
N LYS A 87 4.36 -12.06 -1.82
CA LYS A 87 3.21 -11.89 -0.94
C LYS A 87 2.91 -10.43 -0.65
N LEU A 88 3.93 -9.65 -0.30
CA LEU A 88 3.79 -8.21 -0.09
C LEU A 88 3.18 -7.51 -1.33
N ALA A 89 3.64 -7.88 -2.52
CA ALA A 89 3.12 -7.33 -3.77
C ALA A 89 1.64 -7.69 -3.99
N GLU A 90 1.25 -8.92 -3.72
CA GLU A 90 -0.14 -9.37 -3.81
C GLU A 90 -1.04 -8.66 -2.80
N GLU A 91 -0.56 -8.49 -1.57
CA GLU A 91 -1.30 -7.76 -0.53
C GLU A 91 -1.41 -6.27 -0.84
N CYS A 92 -0.37 -5.63 -1.40
CA CYS A 92 -0.49 -4.27 -1.91
C CYS A 92 -1.60 -4.15 -2.96
N VAL A 93 -1.69 -5.11 -3.88
CA VAL A 93 -2.79 -5.12 -4.89
C VAL A 93 -4.16 -5.28 -4.21
N LYS A 94 -4.28 -6.12 -3.18
CA LYS A 94 -5.53 -6.24 -2.42
C LYS A 94 -5.90 -4.90 -1.77
N GLN A 95 -4.94 -4.23 -1.12
CA GLN A 95 -5.16 -2.93 -0.51
C GLN A 95 -5.59 -1.87 -1.53
N VAL A 96 -4.95 -1.85 -2.70
CA VAL A 96 -5.35 -0.96 -3.81
C VAL A 96 -6.77 -1.22 -4.26
N LYS A 97 -7.16 -2.47 -4.41
CA LYS A 97 -8.53 -2.85 -4.82
C LYS A 97 -9.58 -2.52 -3.76
N GLN A 98 -9.23 -2.64 -2.48
CA GLN A 98 -10.13 -2.43 -1.36
C GLN A 98 -10.29 -0.95 -1.01
N ARG A 99 -9.19 -0.19 -1.00
CA ARG A 99 -9.14 1.20 -0.52
C ARG A 99 -9.07 2.24 -1.63
N GLY A 100 -8.47 1.86 -2.76
CA GLY A 100 -8.22 2.77 -3.88
C GLY A 100 -9.47 3.07 -4.72
N PRO A 101 -9.32 3.93 -5.72
CA PRO A 101 -8.05 4.56 -6.08
C PRO A 101 -7.64 5.64 -5.08
N PHE A 102 -6.33 5.68 -4.75
CA PHE A 102 -5.76 6.75 -3.95
C PHE A 102 -5.60 7.99 -4.82
N LEU A 103 -6.01 9.15 -4.33
CA LEU A 103 -5.92 10.42 -5.05
C LEU A 103 -4.60 11.15 -4.77
N ASN A 104 -3.98 10.84 -3.65
CA ASN A 104 -2.68 11.38 -3.26
C ASN A 104 -1.91 10.35 -2.44
N ILE A 105 -0.61 10.57 -2.29
CA ILE A 105 0.26 9.63 -1.58
C ILE A 105 -0.09 9.54 -0.09
N SER A 106 -0.66 10.58 0.49
CA SER A 106 -1.07 10.60 1.89
C SER A 106 -2.20 9.61 2.15
N GLU A 107 -3.14 9.45 1.22
CA GLU A 107 -4.22 8.44 1.33
C GLU A 107 -3.68 7.01 1.26
N PHE A 108 -2.60 6.78 0.53
CA PHE A 108 -1.95 5.48 0.48
C PHE A 108 -1.21 5.15 1.79
N ILE A 109 -0.59 6.15 2.41
CA ILE A 109 0.26 5.97 3.59
C ILE A 109 -0.56 6.01 4.89
N ASN A 110 -1.52 6.94 4.99
CA ASN A 110 -2.27 7.16 6.22
C ASN A 110 -3.42 6.18 6.37
N ARG A 111 -3.79 5.92 7.63
CA ARG A 111 -5.00 5.16 7.93
C ARG A 111 -6.26 5.93 7.50
N ARG A 112 -7.32 5.21 7.21
CA ARG A 112 -8.65 5.78 7.00
C ARG A 112 -9.25 6.25 8.33
N LEU A 113 -10.06 7.29 8.27
CA LEU A 113 -10.86 7.72 9.42
C LEU A 113 -12.17 6.91 9.45
N SER A 114 -12.07 5.63 9.74
CA SER A 114 -13.19 4.71 9.86
C SER A 114 -12.98 3.82 11.10
N ASP A 115 -14.07 3.23 11.59
CA ASP A 115 -14.14 2.33 12.75
C ASP A 115 -14.04 0.84 12.36
N ASP A 116 -13.62 0.57 11.14
CA ASP A 116 -13.38 -0.78 10.63
C ASP A 116 -11.86 -1.10 10.57
N GLY A 117 -11.52 -2.33 10.18
CA GLY A 117 -10.12 -2.75 10.03
C GLY A 117 -9.30 -1.90 9.05
N LEU A 118 -9.94 -1.08 8.19
CA LEU A 118 -9.24 -0.15 7.31
C LEU A 118 -8.78 1.11 8.06
N GLY A 119 -9.37 1.39 9.23
CA GLY A 119 -9.00 2.49 10.11
C GLY A 119 -7.77 2.23 10.97
N HIS A 120 -7.32 0.97 11.11
CA HIS A 120 -6.20 0.63 11.98
C HIS A 120 -4.87 1.15 11.44
N MET A 121 -4.61 1.01 10.14
CA MET A 121 -3.35 1.41 9.54
C MET A 121 -3.48 1.76 8.05
N GLY A 122 -2.45 2.39 7.48
CA GLY A 122 -2.39 2.72 6.05
C GLY A 122 -2.25 1.48 5.17
N ALA A 123 -2.47 1.65 3.86
CA ALA A 123 -2.50 0.54 2.91
C ALA A 123 -1.19 -0.26 2.88
N LEU A 124 -0.04 0.42 2.86
CA LEU A 124 1.25 -0.27 2.83
C LEU A 124 1.53 -1.00 4.14
N GLN A 125 1.21 -0.40 5.29
CA GLN A 125 1.39 -1.10 6.57
C GLN A 125 0.46 -2.32 6.67
N SER A 126 -0.78 -2.20 6.22
CA SER A 126 -1.71 -3.34 6.18
C SER A 126 -1.20 -4.47 5.29
N ALA A 127 -0.51 -4.14 4.20
CA ALA A 127 0.10 -5.15 3.34
C ALA A 127 1.33 -5.81 3.98
N ILE A 128 2.13 -5.07 4.78
CA ILE A 128 3.28 -5.60 5.53
C ILE A 128 2.81 -6.52 6.65
N ASP A 129 1.75 -6.12 7.37
CA ASP A 129 1.20 -6.82 8.52
C ASP A 129 0.16 -7.87 8.14
N TYR A 130 0.10 -8.20 6.86
CA TYR A 130 -0.75 -9.28 6.39
C TYR A 130 -0.57 -10.53 7.23
N ASP A 131 -1.68 -11.07 7.67
CA ASP A 131 -1.75 -12.31 8.42
C ASP A 131 -2.49 -13.35 7.55
N ASP A 132 -1.83 -14.45 7.26
CA ASP A 132 -2.50 -15.64 6.82
C ASP A 132 -2.41 -16.63 7.97
N ASP A 133 -3.49 -17.06 8.54
CA ASP A 133 -3.59 -17.99 9.67
C ASP A 133 -2.85 -19.32 9.44
N ALA A 134 -1.97 -19.37 8.44
CA ALA A 134 -1.17 -20.52 8.10
C ALA A 134 0.00 -20.66 9.07
N PRO A 135 0.28 -21.87 9.59
CA PRO A 135 1.40 -22.10 10.52
C PRO A 135 2.77 -21.77 9.92
N ASP A 136 2.88 -21.73 8.58
CA ASP A 136 4.09 -21.39 7.84
C ASP A 136 3.98 -20.01 7.17
N SER A 137 3.28 -19.07 7.81
CA SER A 137 3.05 -17.74 7.25
C SER A 137 4.36 -17.07 6.83
N LYS A 138 4.36 -16.58 5.59
CA LYS A 138 5.45 -15.76 5.04
C LYS A 138 5.24 -14.27 5.27
N SER A 139 4.29 -13.91 6.14
CA SER A 139 4.09 -12.53 6.57
C SER A 139 5.38 -11.97 7.17
N ILE A 140 5.73 -10.75 6.76
CA ILE A 140 7.00 -10.12 7.13
C ILE A 140 7.14 -10.00 8.65
N ASN A 141 6.05 -9.67 9.35
CA ASN A 141 6.03 -9.47 10.79
C ASN A 141 5.42 -10.64 11.58
N TYR A 142 5.22 -11.81 10.93
CA TYR A 142 4.57 -12.97 11.56
C TYR A 142 5.13 -13.33 12.94
N ARG A 143 6.44 -13.40 13.07
CA ARG A 143 7.12 -13.75 14.33
C ARG A 143 6.81 -12.80 15.50
N PHE A 144 6.45 -11.55 15.22
CA PHE A 144 6.09 -10.54 16.21
C PHE A 144 4.60 -10.55 16.57
N LYS A 145 3.82 -11.40 15.92
CA LYS A 145 2.37 -11.50 16.05
C LYS A 145 1.94 -12.89 16.56
N ASN A 146 2.70 -13.91 16.21
CA ASN A 146 2.36 -15.31 16.49
C ASN A 146 3.00 -15.83 17.78
N GLY A 147 2.51 -15.36 18.92
CA GLY A 147 2.91 -15.83 20.23
C GLY A 147 1.89 -15.45 21.29
N PRO A 148 1.87 -16.16 22.42
CA PRO A 148 0.98 -15.82 23.52
C PRO A 148 1.28 -14.40 24.00
N ASP A 149 0.25 -13.60 24.17
CA ASP A 149 0.33 -12.22 24.64
C ASP A 149 1.09 -11.24 23.70
N PHE A 150 1.38 -11.62 22.46
CA PHE A 150 2.07 -10.73 21.50
C PHE A 150 1.15 -9.67 20.91
N MET A 151 -0.15 -9.94 20.85
CA MET A 151 -1.14 -9.02 20.31
C MET A 151 -1.83 -8.27 21.44
N LEU A 152 -2.04 -6.97 21.23
CA LEU A 152 -2.95 -6.15 22.03
C LEU A 152 -4.35 -6.22 21.42
N THR A 153 -5.33 -6.44 22.25
CA THR A 153 -6.75 -6.43 21.90
C THR A 153 -7.47 -5.40 22.74
N GLU A 154 -8.70 -5.06 22.38
CA GLU A 154 -9.52 -4.12 23.15
C GLU A 154 -9.65 -4.56 24.63
N SER A 155 -9.70 -5.88 24.89
CA SER A 155 -9.77 -6.41 26.25
C SER A 155 -8.55 -6.09 27.12
N ASP A 156 -7.38 -5.85 26.50
CA ASP A 156 -6.15 -5.49 27.22
C ASP A 156 -6.13 -4.04 27.71
N LEU A 157 -7.03 -3.21 27.20
CA LEU A 157 -7.11 -1.79 27.56
C LEU A 157 -7.71 -1.56 28.95
N GLY A 158 -8.26 -2.61 29.56
CA GLY A 158 -8.84 -2.58 30.90
C GLY A 158 -10.05 -1.64 31.00
N THR A 159 -10.04 -0.78 32.02
CA THR A 159 -11.14 0.16 32.30
C THR A 159 -10.97 1.53 31.65
N HIS A 160 -9.95 1.73 30.80
CA HIS A 160 -9.75 3.01 30.13
C HIS A 160 -10.76 3.17 29.00
N GLU A 161 -11.52 4.25 29.04
CA GLU A 161 -12.44 4.63 27.97
C GLU A 161 -11.69 5.46 26.91
N PHE A 162 -11.14 4.78 25.91
CA PHE A 162 -10.58 5.45 24.74
C PHE A 162 -11.68 5.76 23.72
N LYS A 163 -11.56 6.89 23.05
CA LYS A 163 -12.50 7.28 22.00
C LYS A 163 -12.48 6.33 20.79
N SER A 164 -11.34 5.71 20.53
CA SER A 164 -11.10 4.76 19.44
C SER A 164 -10.21 3.64 19.95
N PRO A 165 -10.78 2.69 20.73
CA PRO A 165 -10.02 1.59 21.34
C PRO A 165 -9.33 0.70 20.31
N GLU A 166 -9.95 0.50 19.16
CA GLU A 166 -9.40 -0.26 18.02
C GLU A 166 -8.06 0.29 17.51
N ALA A 167 -7.75 1.54 17.75
CA ALA A 167 -6.46 2.12 17.38
C ALA A 167 -5.28 1.61 18.23
N CYS A 168 -5.56 0.94 19.35
CA CYS A 168 -4.56 0.32 20.23
C CYS A 168 -4.32 -1.15 19.89
N GLU A 169 -5.16 -1.75 19.05
CA GLU A 169 -5.00 -3.15 18.63
C GLU A 169 -3.76 -3.32 17.75
N GLY A 170 -3.10 -4.45 17.90
CA GLY A 170 -1.93 -4.80 17.10
C GLY A 170 -0.82 -5.45 17.92
N SER A 171 0.34 -5.62 17.30
CA SER A 171 1.49 -6.23 17.95
C SER A 171 2.10 -5.32 19.02
N ARG A 172 2.39 -5.87 20.19
CA ARG A 172 3.16 -5.20 21.25
C ARG A 172 4.57 -4.83 20.81
N PHE A 173 5.04 -5.44 19.71
CA PHE A 173 6.37 -5.22 19.15
C PHE A 173 6.41 -4.17 18.04
N ALA A 174 5.30 -3.52 17.70
CA ALA A 174 5.22 -2.60 16.56
C ALA A 174 6.24 -1.44 16.59
N GLY A 175 6.85 -1.14 17.74
CA GLY A 175 7.83 -0.07 17.88
C GLY A 175 9.30 -0.50 17.83
N ILE A 176 9.59 -1.80 17.94
CA ILE A 176 10.98 -2.26 17.99
C ILE A 176 11.66 -2.22 16.61
N PRO A 177 13.00 -2.09 16.54
CA PRO A 177 13.72 -1.99 15.27
C PRO A 177 13.49 -3.13 14.30
N GLY A 178 13.37 -4.37 14.79
CA GLY A 178 13.15 -5.55 13.94
C GLY A 178 11.74 -5.68 13.38
N TYR A 179 10.75 -4.96 13.92
CA TYR A 179 9.39 -4.93 13.38
C TYR A 179 9.34 -4.01 12.16
N VAL A 180 9.08 -4.57 10.98
CA VAL A 180 9.05 -3.80 9.74
C VAL A 180 7.81 -2.90 9.72
N ILE A 181 8.04 -1.61 9.55
CA ILE A 181 6.99 -0.62 9.35
C ILE A 181 7.06 -0.03 7.94
N GLN A 182 5.97 0.56 7.50
CA GLN A 182 5.88 1.12 6.15
C GLN A 182 7.00 2.12 5.81
N SER A 183 7.51 2.86 6.80
CA SER A 183 8.62 3.80 6.58
C SER A 183 9.91 3.11 6.16
N ASP A 184 10.13 1.86 6.57
CA ASP A 184 11.33 1.09 6.22
C ASP A 184 11.39 0.80 4.71
N LEU A 185 10.22 0.58 4.10
CA LEU A 185 10.07 0.43 2.65
C LEU A 185 9.92 1.77 1.92
N LEU A 186 9.23 2.73 2.52
CA LEU A 186 9.04 4.05 1.90
C LEU A 186 10.35 4.83 1.81
N LYS A 187 11.23 4.72 2.80
CA LYS A 187 12.52 5.41 2.80
C LYS A 187 13.34 5.18 1.52
N PRO A 188 13.54 3.94 1.03
CA PRO A 188 14.19 3.70 -0.25
C PRO A 188 13.34 4.03 -1.47
N LEU A 189 12.02 4.00 -1.38
CA LEU A 189 11.12 4.05 -2.53
C LEU A 189 10.43 5.40 -2.72
N ALA A 190 10.42 6.30 -1.72
CA ALA A 190 9.61 7.51 -1.72
C ALA A 190 9.77 8.35 -3.00
N ASN A 191 11.01 8.49 -3.51
CA ASN A 191 11.29 9.26 -4.70
C ASN A 191 10.81 8.60 -6.01
N THR A 192 10.44 7.32 -5.96
CA THR A 192 9.97 6.55 -7.13
C THR A 192 8.45 6.42 -7.16
N LEU A 193 7.80 6.62 -6.00
CA LEU A 193 6.36 6.49 -5.88
C LEU A 193 5.64 7.74 -6.40
N SER A 194 4.53 7.52 -7.04
CA SER A 194 3.61 8.59 -7.46
C SER A 194 2.19 8.10 -7.39
N VAL A 195 1.29 9.02 -7.23
CA VAL A 195 -0.12 8.82 -7.54
C VAL A 195 -0.33 9.44 -8.91
N ARG A 196 -0.74 8.64 -9.89
CA ARG A 196 -1.31 9.22 -11.09
C ARG A 196 -2.66 9.78 -10.65
N ASP A 197 -2.80 11.08 -10.83
CA ASP A 197 -4.10 11.70 -10.67
C ASP A 197 -5.12 10.89 -11.46
N ASP A 198 -6.28 10.65 -10.87
CA ASP A 198 -7.44 10.16 -11.57
C ASP A 198 -7.98 11.24 -12.52
N THR A 199 -7.05 11.86 -13.26
CA THR A 199 -7.30 12.95 -14.20
C THR A 199 -7.08 12.43 -15.61
N PHE A 200 -8.12 12.49 -16.40
CA PHE A 200 -8.14 11.97 -17.76
C PHE A 200 -8.22 13.13 -18.73
N ARG A 201 -7.33 13.13 -19.71
CA ARG A 201 -7.48 13.98 -20.88
C ARG A 201 -8.22 13.20 -21.96
N ILE A 202 -9.45 13.62 -22.24
CA ILE A 202 -10.32 12.99 -23.22
C ILE A 202 -10.34 13.89 -24.45
N ARG A 203 -9.98 13.34 -25.60
CA ARG A 203 -10.20 13.98 -26.91
C ARG A 203 -11.31 13.26 -27.64
N ALA A 204 -12.27 14.00 -28.11
CA ALA A 204 -13.36 13.48 -28.89
C ALA A 204 -13.40 14.17 -30.27
N TYR A 205 -13.78 13.39 -31.25
CA TYR A 205 -13.95 13.81 -32.65
C TYR A 205 -15.39 13.56 -33.08
N GLY A 206 -15.93 14.51 -33.80
CA GLY A 206 -17.24 14.39 -34.44
C GLY A 206 -17.22 14.95 -35.85
N GLU A 207 -17.99 14.35 -36.72
CA GLU A 207 -18.19 14.85 -38.07
C GLU A 207 -19.66 14.84 -38.45
N ALA A 208 -20.04 15.81 -39.25
CA ALA A 208 -21.35 15.86 -39.88
C ALA A 208 -21.23 15.40 -41.34
N LEU A 209 -22.16 14.56 -41.78
CA LEU A 209 -22.23 14.03 -43.13
C LEU A 209 -23.41 14.61 -43.87
N ASP A 210 -23.27 14.81 -45.18
CA ASP A 210 -24.39 15.12 -46.06
C ASP A 210 -25.22 13.86 -46.37
N SER A 211 -26.31 14.03 -47.12
CA SER A 211 -27.20 12.92 -47.54
C SER A 211 -26.50 11.87 -48.41
N LYS A 212 -25.31 12.14 -48.91
CA LYS A 212 -24.48 11.25 -49.74
C LYS A 212 -23.33 10.62 -48.95
N GLY A 213 -23.25 10.85 -47.60
CA GLY A 213 -22.19 10.33 -46.77
C GLY A 213 -20.86 11.11 -46.84
N LYS A 214 -20.84 12.29 -47.47
CA LYS A 214 -19.65 13.14 -47.52
C LYS A 214 -19.58 14.03 -46.26
N VAL A 215 -18.39 14.12 -45.67
CA VAL A 215 -18.15 14.99 -44.53
C VAL A 215 -18.33 16.46 -44.91
N THR A 216 -19.22 17.16 -44.21
CA THR A 216 -19.51 18.58 -44.39
C THR A 216 -18.89 19.47 -43.31
N ALA A 217 -18.70 18.93 -42.10
CA ALA A 217 -18.06 19.63 -41.02
C ALA A 217 -17.35 18.62 -40.09
N ARG A 218 -16.30 19.09 -39.42
CA ARG A 218 -15.57 18.35 -38.43
C ARG A 218 -15.38 19.22 -37.21
N SER A 219 -15.33 18.58 -36.06
CA SER A 219 -15.04 19.28 -34.79
C SER A 219 -14.34 18.36 -33.84
N TRP A 220 -13.43 18.92 -33.11
CA TRP A 220 -12.68 18.22 -32.05
C TRP A 220 -12.82 18.97 -30.74
N CYS A 221 -12.90 18.26 -29.67
CA CYS A 221 -12.86 18.86 -28.36
C CYS A 221 -11.89 18.09 -27.44
N GLU A 222 -11.43 18.78 -26.42
CA GLU A 222 -10.61 18.24 -25.37
C GLU A 222 -11.26 18.57 -24.01
N ALA A 223 -11.44 17.55 -23.18
CA ALA A 223 -11.87 17.70 -21.80
C ALA A 223 -10.81 17.16 -20.86
N LEU A 224 -10.52 17.90 -19.81
CA LEU A 224 -9.77 17.43 -18.66
C LEU A 224 -10.78 17.06 -17.59
N VAL A 225 -10.85 15.76 -17.25
CA VAL A 225 -11.83 15.20 -16.33
C VAL A 225 -11.11 14.55 -15.15
N GLN A 226 -11.51 14.86 -13.95
CA GLN A 226 -10.96 14.28 -12.72
C GLN A 226 -12.01 13.44 -12.00
N ARG A 227 -11.68 12.20 -11.67
CA ARG A 227 -12.47 11.37 -10.77
C ARG A 227 -12.17 11.79 -9.32
N THR A 228 -13.20 11.96 -8.52
CA THR A 228 -13.12 12.35 -7.11
C THR A 228 -13.51 11.18 -6.20
N PRO A 229 -13.17 11.23 -4.89
CA PRO A 229 -13.58 10.18 -3.94
C PRO A 229 -15.09 10.15 -3.69
N GLU A 230 -15.81 11.23 -4.01
CA GLU A 230 -17.25 11.30 -3.83
C GLU A 230 -18.00 10.26 -4.67
N TYR A 231 -18.96 9.60 -4.05
CA TYR A 231 -19.87 8.73 -4.79
C TYR A 231 -20.88 9.53 -5.64
N MET A 232 -21.36 8.91 -6.73
CA MET A 232 -22.40 9.51 -7.57
C MET A 232 -23.68 9.79 -6.77
N ASP A 233 -24.06 8.88 -5.89
CA ASP A 233 -25.16 9.02 -4.94
C ASP A 233 -24.56 9.27 -3.55
N SER A 234 -24.84 10.45 -3.00
CA SER A 234 -24.34 10.90 -1.69
C SER A 234 -24.98 10.18 -0.49
N THR A 235 -25.88 9.24 -0.72
CA THR A 235 -26.46 8.40 0.36
C THR A 235 -25.40 7.54 1.03
N ASN A 236 -24.39 7.10 0.27
CA ASN A 236 -23.24 6.41 0.85
C ASN A 236 -22.15 7.42 1.20
N ASP A 237 -21.55 7.21 2.37
CA ASP A 237 -20.36 7.93 2.78
C ASP A 237 -19.17 7.63 1.84
N ASP A 238 -18.32 8.61 1.62
CA ASP A 238 -17.16 8.47 0.72
C ASP A 238 -16.10 7.50 1.27
N SER A 239 -16.12 7.21 2.58
CA SER A 239 -15.25 6.21 3.21
C SER A 239 -15.67 4.78 2.94
N VAL A 240 -16.91 4.53 2.54
CA VAL A 240 -17.40 3.18 2.25
C VAL A 240 -16.58 2.56 1.10
N PRO A 241 -15.97 1.38 1.30
CA PRO A 241 -15.19 0.75 0.25
C PRO A 241 -16.06 0.28 -0.91
N ALA A 242 -15.55 0.38 -2.14
CA ALA A 242 -16.27 -0.07 -3.32
C ALA A 242 -16.48 -1.59 -3.35
N ARG A 243 -15.58 -2.34 -2.71
CA ARG A 243 -15.63 -3.80 -2.62
C ARG A 243 -15.28 -4.26 -1.21
N ASN A 244 -15.88 -5.35 -0.79
CA ASN A 244 -15.53 -6.03 0.45
C ASN A 244 -14.63 -7.22 0.16
N MET A 245 -13.64 -7.42 1.00
CA MET A 245 -12.85 -8.64 0.99
C MET A 245 -13.58 -9.71 1.80
N THR A 246 -13.77 -10.88 1.20
CA THR A 246 -14.35 -12.04 1.90
C THR A 246 -13.30 -12.71 2.77
N ALA A 247 -13.73 -13.53 3.73
CA ALA A 247 -12.81 -14.32 4.56
C ALA A 247 -11.89 -15.25 3.74
N SER A 248 -12.27 -15.61 2.52
CA SER A 248 -11.45 -16.40 1.59
C SER A 248 -10.46 -15.56 0.76
N GLY A 249 -10.32 -14.25 1.03
CA GLY A 249 -9.44 -13.34 0.30
C GLY A 249 -9.94 -12.95 -1.11
N THR A 250 -11.19 -13.30 -1.46
CA THR A 250 -11.82 -12.86 -2.71
C THR A 250 -12.58 -11.55 -2.50
N PHE A 251 -12.75 -10.79 -3.59
CA PHE A 251 -13.52 -9.54 -3.53
C PHE A 251 -14.95 -9.75 -3.99
N SER A 252 -15.87 -9.18 -3.24
CA SER A 252 -17.28 -9.08 -3.62
C SER A 252 -17.71 -7.63 -3.70
N ASP A 253 -18.75 -7.34 -4.46
CA ASP A 253 -19.33 -6.01 -4.46
C ASP A 253 -19.89 -5.69 -3.08
N ASN A 254 -19.69 -4.44 -2.65
CA ASN A 254 -20.21 -4.02 -1.35
C ASN A 254 -21.72 -3.83 -1.42
N ALA A 255 -22.45 -4.71 -0.73
CA ALA A 255 -23.92 -4.71 -0.70
C ALA A 255 -24.51 -3.44 -0.03
N THR A 256 -23.72 -2.72 0.78
CA THR A 256 -24.19 -1.48 1.44
C THR A 256 -24.23 -0.29 0.48
N LEU A 257 -23.58 -0.39 -0.68
CA LEU A 257 -23.66 0.65 -1.70
C LEU A 257 -25.03 0.63 -2.38
N THR A 258 -25.54 1.83 -2.67
CA THR A 258 -26.73 1.99 -3.52
C THR A 258 -26.50 1.38 -4.89
N GLU A 259 -27.57 1.04 -5.61
CA GLU A 259 -27.46 0.52 -6.97
C GLU A 259 -26.74 1.50 -7.91
N THR A 260 -26.99 2.79 -7.74
CA THR A 260 -26.31 3.87 -8.47
C THR A 260 -24.80 3.81 -8.25
N ASN A 261 -24.37 3.70 -6.99
CA ASN A 261 -22.95 3.68 -6.66
C ASN A 261 -22.24 2.38 -7.07
N ARG A 262 -22.94 1.25 -7.03
CA ARG A 262 -22.42 -0.01 -7.59
C ARG A 262 -22.20 0.05 -9.10
N ARG A 263 -23.10 0.75 -9.80
CA ARG A 263 -23.07 0.82 -11.26
C ARG A 263 -22.14 1.90 -11.80
N PHE A 264 -22.16 3.10 -11.21
CA PHE A 264 -21.45 4.28 -11.72
C PHE A 264 -20.22 4.65 -10.88
N GLY A 265 -20.12 4.18 -9.62
CA GLY A 265 -18.96 4.42 -8.77
C GLY A 265 -18.83 5.87 -8.32
N ARG A 266 -17.65 6.40 -8.51
CA ARG A 266 -17.23 7.73 -8.07
C ARG A 266 -17.58 8.82 -9.07
N LYS A 267 -17.77 10.06 -8.61
CA LYS A 267 -18.05 11.23 -9.47
C LYS A 267 -16.86 11.60 -10.34
N PHE A 268 -17.19 12.16 -11.50
CA PHE A 268 -16.24 12.78 -12.39
C PHE A 268 -16.56 14.27 -12.53
N HIS A 269 -15.55 15.11 -12.33
CA HIS A 269 -15.64 16.55 -12.51
C HIS A 269 -14.88 16.98 -13.75
N ILE A 270 -15.53 17.73 -14.64
CA ILE A 270 -14.87 18.38 -15.77
C ILE A 270 -14.11 19.59 -15.23
N LYS A 271 -12.76 19.55 -15.27
CA LYS A 271 -11.88 20.63 -14.83
C LYS A 271 -11.71 21.68 -15.91
N SER A 272 -11.65 21.24 -17.17
CA SER A 272 -11.62 22.15 -18.32
C SER A 272 -12.26 21.46 -19.53
N PHE A 273 -12.82 22.28 -20.41
CA PHE A 273 -13.34 21.87 -21.71
C PHE A 273 -12.99 22.92 -22.76
N ARG A 274 -12.51 22.51 -23.90
CA ARG A 274 -12.22 23.40 -25.02
C ARG A 274 -12.45 22.72 -26.36
N TRP A 275 -12.82 23.49 -27.33
CA TRP A 275 -12.77 23.08 -28.73
C TRP A 275 -11.35 23.22 -29.24
N LEU A 276 -10.91 22.28 -30.07
CA LEU A 276 -9.58 22.28 -30.67
C LEU A 276 -9.67 22.83 -32.08
N ASN A 277 -8.64 23.58 -32.45
CA ASN A 277 -8.42 24.02 -33.82
C ASN A 277 -7.63 22.96 -34.60
N ASP A 278 -7.70 23.01 -35.93
CA ASP A 278 -7.00 22.07 -36.83
C ASP A 278 -5.48 21.99 -36.56
N SER A 279 -4.88 23.06 -36.04
CA SER A 279 -3.45 23.12 -35.70
C SER A 279 -3.08 22.46 -34.35
N GLU A 280 -4.08 22.05 -33.57
CA GLU A 280 -3.90 21.44 -32.24
C GLU A 280 -4.16 19.93 -32.23
N ILE A 281 -4.44 19.35 -33.43
CA ILE A 281 -4.84 17.96 -33.60
C ILE A 281 -3.65 17.04 -33.88
#